data_138bd55d14430f68602fad888f38cb0c
#
_entry.id   138bd55d14430f68602fad888f38cb0c
#
_cell.length_a   1.000
_cell.length_b   1.000
_cell.length_c   1.000
_cell.angle_alpha   90.00
_cell.angle_beta   90.00
_cell.angle_gamma   90.00
#
_symmetry.space_group_name_H-M   'P 1'
#
loop_
_entity.id
_entity.type
_entity.pdbx_description
1 polymer ?
#
loop_
_entity_poly.entity_id
_entity_poly.type
_entity_poly.pdbx_seq_one_letter_code
_entity_poly.pdbx_strand_id
1 'polypeptide(L)'
;MLDPKWTRSQLDTLAKILLKKNFELDVAALAEMESRRKELQLQTEALQNERNSRSKKIGQGKSSGEDVSELLQGMETIKKELEEKKESLGNLQGQLTEYLLGIPNLPDDSVPEGNNESENKVLTSWGEPRQFDFEARDHVVLGEGLGNGLDFEAASKLAGARFVVMKGQMAQLHRALIQFMLDAHTTKHGYTELNVPYIANAESLVGTGQLPKFEEDLFKLKHEHDFYLIPTAEVPVTNLVRDVILETESLPLKYVCHSPCFRSEAGSYGKDTRGMIRQHQFEKVELVQIVKPEGSAAALEELTAHAESILQLLNLPYRKVLPVSYTHLTLPTICSV
;
A
#
# COMPACT_ATOMS: atom_id res chain seq x y z
N MET A 1 -3.39 -1.98 -6.87
CA MET A 1 -3.54 -1.98 -8.35
C MET A 1 -5.00 -2.24 -8.67
N LEU A 2 -5.53 -1.60 -9.71
CA LEU A 2 -6.91 -1.84 -10.16
C LEU A 2 -7.08 -3.26 -10.73
N ASP A 3 -8.28 -3.85 -10.60
CA ASP A 3 -8.58 -5.14 -11.23
C ASP A 3 -8.41 -5.03 -12.75
N PRO A 4 -7.57 -5.87 -13.38
CA PRO A 4 -7.36 -5.87 -14.83
C PRO A 4 -8.64 -6.08 -15.64
N LYS A 5 -9.68 -6.68 -15.07
CA LYS A 5 -10.98 -6.82 -15.75
C LYS A 5 -11.64 -5.45 -15.97
N TRP A 6 -11.57 -4.56 -14.98
CA TRP A 6 -12.10 -3.20 -15.10
C TRP A 6 -11.35 -2.38 -16.15
N THR A 7 -10.02 -2.47 -16.15
CA THR A 7 -9.18 -1.74 -17.11
C THR A 7 -9.34 -2.23 -18.55
N ARG A 8 -9.91 -3.42 -18.75
CA ARG A 8 -10.15 -3.98 -20.10
C ARG A 8 -11.57 -3.81 -20.60
N SER A 9 -12.56 -3.71 -19.71
CA SER A 9 -13.97 -3.78 -20.12
C SER A 9 -14.81 -2.56 -19.75
N GLN A 10 -14.32 -1.69 -18.84
CA GLN A 10 -15.12 -0.59 -18.28
C GLN A 10 -14.33 0.73 -18.17
N LEU A 11 -13.50 1.05 -19.18
CA LEU A 11 -12.60 2.21 -19.16
C LEU A 11 -13.34 3.53 -18.94
N ASP A 12 -14.49 3.75 -19.60
CA ASP A 12 -15.27 4.98 -19.47
C ASP A 12 -15.85 5.14 -18.05
N THR A 13 -16.28 4.04 -17.45
CA THR A 13 -16.77 4.03 -16.06
C THR A 13 -15.64 4.31 -15.10
N LEU A 14 -14.49 3.67 -15.32
CA LEU A 14 -13.28 3.88 -14.55
C LEU A 14 -12.84 5.34 -14.58
N ALA A 15 -12.78 5.95 -15.77
CA ALA A 15 -12.43 7.35 -15.93
C ALA A 15 -13.35 8.28 -15.15
N LYS A 16 -14.67 8.05 -15.20
CA LYS A 16 -15.65 8.84 -14.45
C LYS A 16 -15.46 8.76 -12.94
N ILE A 17 -15.19 7.55 -12.42
CA ILE A 17 -14.97 7.36 -10.99
C ILE A 17 -13.67 8.03 -10.53
N LEU A 18 -12.60 7.94 -11.35
CA LEU A 18 -11.31 8.55 -11.04
C LEU A 18 -11.35 10.08 -11.04
N LEU A 19 -12.25 10.70 -11.79
CA LEU A 19 -12.48 12.15 -11.74
C LEU A 19 -12.90 12.62 -10.33
N LYS A 20 -13.58 11.77 -9.53
CA LYS A 20 -13.88 12.07 -8.13
C LYS A 20 -12.61 12.27 -7.28
N LYS A 21 -11.47 11.76 -7.73
CA LYS A 21 -10.14 11.95 -7.10
C LYS A 21 -9.27 12.99 -7.81
N ASN A 22 -9.86 13.80 -8.68
CA ASN A 22 -9.14 14.74 -9.55
C ASN A 22 -8.05 14.05 -10.41
N PHE A 23 -8.28 12.78 -10.76
CA PHE A 23 -7.39 12.02 -11.61
C PHE A 23 -8.02 11.84 -12.99
N GLU A 24 -7.40 12.43 -14.01
CA GLU A 24 -7.82 12.30 -15.40
C GLU A 24 -7.12 11.09 -16.05
N LEU A 25 -7.90 10.05 -16.33
CA LEU A 25 -7.40 8.83 -16.96
C LEU A 25 -7.30 9.04 -18.47
N ASP A 26 -6.14 8.82 -19.05
CA ASP A 26 -5.99 8.74 -20.52
C ASP A 26 -6.56 7.40 -21.03
N VAL A 27 -7.87 7.43 -21.28
CA VAL A 27 -8.64 6.27 -21.78
C VAL A 27 -8.11 5.80 -23.12
N ALA A 28 -7.71 6.74 -24.01
CA ALA A 28 -7.24 6.40 -25.35
C ALA A 28 -5.89 5.66 -25.31
N ALA A 29 -4.94 6.17 -24.53
CA ALA A 29 -3.64 5.53 -24.35
C ALA A 29 -3.77 4.14 -23.72
N LEU A 30 -4.59 3.98 -22.68
CA LEU A 30 -4.78 2.69 -22.03
C LEU A 30 -5.47 1.67 -22.95
N ALA A 31 -6.47 2.11 -23.72
CA ALA A 31 -7.16 1.27 -24.69
C ALA A 31 -6.22 0.80 -25.82
N GLU A 32 -5.35 1.69 -26.29
CA GLU A 32 -4.33 1.35 -27.30
C GLU A 32 -3.32 0.32 -26.77
N MET A 33 -2.80 0.53 -25.56
CA MET A 33 -1.86 -0.41 -24.91
C MET A 33 -2.49 -1.80 -24.73
N GLU A 34 -3.73 -1.88 -24.26
CA GLU A 34 -4.45 -3.16 -24.09
C GLU A 34 -4.77 -3.83 -25.43
N SER A 35 -5.13 -3.07 -26.46
CA SER A 35 -5.35 -3.60 -27.81
C SER A 35 -4.07 -4.21 -28.38
N ARG A 36 -2.95 -3.49 -28.28
CA ARG A 36 -1.64 -3.96 -28.75
C ARG A 36 -1.13 -5.17 -27.96
N ARG A 37 -1.35 -5.17 -26.64
CA ARG A 37 -1.03 -6.35 -25.80
C ARG A 37 -1.79 -7.59 -26.26
N LYS A 38 -3.10 -7.45 -26.52
CA LYS A 38 -3.95 -8.54 -27.01
C LYS A 38 -3.47 -9.06 -28.37
N GLU A 39 -3.12 -8.18 -29.27
CA GLU A 39 -2.59 -8.53 -30.60
C GLU A 39 -1.28 -9.32 -30.48
N LEU A 40 -0.30 -8.80 -29.73
CA LEU A 40 0.98 -9.45 -29.50
C LEU A 40 0.81 -10.83 -28.80
N GLN A 41 -0.12 -10.93 -27.86
CA GLN A 41 -0.43 -12.19 -27.20
C GLN A 41 -0.94 -13.22 -28.21
N LEU A 42 -1.91 -12.86 -29.06
CA LEU A 42 -2.45 -13.77 -30.08
C LEU A 42 -1.38 -14.19 -31.09
N GLN A 43 -0.51 -13.28 -31.51
CA GLN A 43 0.60 -13.59 -32.42
C GLN A 43 1.60 -14.56 -31.77
N THR A 44 1.94 -14.33 -30.50
CA THR A 44 2.85 -15.20 -29.73
C THR A 44 2.26 -16.60 -29.56
N GLU A 45 0.98 -16.70 -29.22
CA GLU A 45 0.28 -17.99 -29.09
C GLU A 45 0.20 -18.74 -30.42
N ALA A 46 -0.07 -18.05 -31.54
CA ALA A 46 -0.08 -18.63 -32.88
C ALA A 46 1.29 -19.21 -33.26
N LEU A 47 2.36 -18.43 -33.08
CA LEU A 47 3.74 -18.88 -33.33
C LEU A 47 4.14 -20.04 -32.42
N GLN A 48 3.73 -20.03 -31.15
CA GLN A 48 3.97 -21.12 -30.20
C GLN A 48 3.29 -22.42 -30.67
N ASN A 49 2.04 -22.34 -31.11
CA ASN A 49 1.29 -23.49 -31.64
C ASN A 49 1.90 -24.00 -32.93
N GLU A 50 2.32 -23.10 -33.85
CA GLU A 50 3.00 -23.47 -35.07
C GLU A 50 4.33 -24.18 -34.79
N ARG A 51 5.14 -23.63 -33.87
CA ARG A 51 6.40 -24.27 -33.43
C ARG A 51 6.15 -25.68 -32.89
N ASN A 52 5.15 -25.85 -32.04
CA ASN A 52 4.82 -27.16 -31.45
C ASN A 52 4.35 -28.16 -32.53
N SER A 53 3.54 -27.72 -33.48
CA SER A 53 3.07 -28.53 -34.62
C SER A 53 4.24 -28.97 -35.51
N ARG A 54 5.12 -28.02 -35.88
CA ARG A 54 6.31 -28.32 -36.69
C ARG A 54 7.30 -29.26 -35.98
N SER A 55 7.53 -29.03 -34.67
CA SER A 55 8.34 -29.95 -33.85
C SER A 55 7.83 -31.38 -33.90
N LYS A 56 6.51 -31.57 -33.81
CA LYS A 56 5.88 -32.89 -33.92
C LYS A 56 6.10 -33.51 -35.30
N LYS A 57 5.91 -32.73 -36.39
CA LYS A 57 6.14 -33.18 -37.76
C LYS A 57 7.62 -33.57 -38.01
N ILE A 58 8.57 -32.78 -37.52
CA ILE A 58 10.01 -33.08 -37.59
C ILE A 58 10.32 -34.38 -36.86
N GLY A 59 9.74 -34.59 -35.67
CA GLY A 59 9.92 -35.87 -34.94
C GLY A 59 9.37 -37.07 -35.71
N GLN A 60 8.20 -36.95 -36.34
CA GLN A 60 7.59 -37.98 -37.16
C GLN A 60 8.40 -38.24 -38.43
N GLY A 61 8.79 -37.23 -39.19
CA GLY A 61 9.58 -37.33 -40.40
C GLY A 61 10.97 -37.98 -40.15
N LYS A 62 11.63 -37.60 -39.05
CA LYS A 62 12.90 -38.25 -38.66
C LYS A 62 12.73 -39.74 -38.34
N SER A 63 11.62 -40.13 -37.71
CA SER A 63 11.35 -41.52 -37.40
C SER A 63 10.96 -42.36 -38.62
N SER A 64 10.40 -41.74 -39.67
CA SER A 64 10.07 -42.39 -40.95
C SER A 64 11.19 -42.31 -41.99
N GLY A 65 12.32 -41.65 -41.68
CA GLY A 65 13.46 -41.51 -42.62
C GLY A 65 13.26 -40.49 -43.71
N GLU A 66 12.27 -39.55 -43.57
CA GLU A 66 11.99 -38.48 -44.53
C GLU A 66 13.00 -37.33 -44.38
N ASP A 67 13.23 -36.60 -45.46
CA ASP A 67 14.02 -35.37 -45.41
C ASP A 67 13.22 -34.27 -44.71
N VAL A 68 13.73 -33.78 -43.59
CA VAL A 68 13.11 -32.72 -42.75
C VAL A 68 13.85 -31.39 -42.85
N SER A 69 14.75 -31.21 -43.83
CA SER A 69 15.62 -30.02 -43.94
C SER A 69 14.84 -28.71 -44.06
N GLU A 70 13.80 -28.68 -44.90
CA GLU A 70 12.94 -27.51 -45.05
C GLU A 70 12.15 -27.20 -43.77
N LEU A 71 11.69 -28.24 -43.06
CA LEU A 71 10.99 -28.08 -41.76
C LEU A 71 11.93 -27.51 -40.69
N LEU A 72 13.20 -27.93 -40.67
CA LEU A 72 14.21 -27.42 -39.76
C LEU A 72 14.53 -25.94 -40.01
N GLN A 73 14.72 -25.56 -41.30
CA GLN A 73 14.97 -24.18 -41.68
C GLN A 73 13.80 -23.26 -41.29
N GLY A 74 12.56 -23.69 -41.57
CA GLY A 74 11.37 -22.93 -41.15
C GLY A 74 11.19 -22.88 -39.62
N MET A 75 11.75 -23.85 -38.88
CA MET A 75 11.74 -23.83 -37.43
C MET A 75 12.61 -22.73 -36.82
N GLU A 76 13.79 -22.47 -37.42
CA GLU A 76 14.67 -21.38 -36.96
C GLU A 76 14.01 -20.01 -37.15
N THR A 77 13.32 -19.79 -38.25
CA THR A 77 12.57 -18.55 -38.51
C THR A 77 11.48 -18.33 -37.45
N ILE A 78 10.65 -19.36 -37.21
CA ILE A 78 9.58 -19.31 -36.19
C ILE A 78 10.16 -19.07 -34.79
N LYS A 79 11.28 -19.69 -34.46
CA LYS A 79 11.93 -19.49 -33.18
C LYS A 79 12.36 -18.05 -32.98
N LYS A 80 12.98 -17.45 -33.98
CA LYS A 80 13.39 -16.04 -33.95
C LYS A 80 12.20 -15.10 -33.82
N GLU A 81 11.18 -15.27 -34.67
CA GLU A 81 9.96 -14.45 -34.59
C GLU A 81 9.24 -14.60 -33.24
N LEU A 82 9.20 -15.81 -32.68
CA LEU A 82 8.61 -16.06 -31.37
C LEU A 82 9.37 -15.36 -30.25
N GLU A 83 10.70 -15.34 -30.29
CA GLU A 83 11.53 -14.63 -29.30
C GLU A 83 11.30 -13.12 -29.40
N GLU A 84 11.31 -12.53 -30.62
CA GLU A 84 11.03 -11.12 -30.85
C GLU A 84 9.64 -10.69 -30.35
N LYS A 85 8.61 -11.54 -30.60
CA LYS A 85 7.24 -11.26 -30.15
C LYS A 85 7.09 -11.39 -28.64
N LYS A 86 7.76 -12.37 -28.02
CA LYS A 86 7.79 -12.53 -26.54
C LYS A 86 8.46 -11.33 -25.86
N GLU A 87 9.58 -10.88 -26.40
CA GLU A 87 10.27 -9.70 -25.88
C GLU A 87 9.39 -8.44 -26.00
N SER A 88 8.78 -8.22 -27.17
CA SER A 88 7.86 -7.11 -27.39
C SER A 88 6.65 -7.15 -26.46
N LEU A 89 6.07 -8.34 -26.23
CA LEU A 89 4.97 -8.54 -25.31
C LEU A 89 5.41 -8.28 -23.85
N GLY A 90 6.57 -8.78 -23.44
CA GLY A 90 7.12 -8.54 -22.10
C GLY A 90 7.37 -7.07 -21.82
N ASN A 91 7.97 -6.35 -22.78
CA ASN A 91 8.20 -4.92 -22.67
C ASN A 91 6.89 -4.12 -22.54
N LEU A 92 5.89 -4.45 -23.37
CA LEU A 92 4.58 -3.80 -23.29
C LEU A 92 3.84 -4.12 -21.98
N GLN A 93 3.93 -5.35 -21.49
CA GLN A 93 3.37 -5.73 -20.18
C GLN A 93 4.04 -4.96 -19.04
N GLY A 94 5.36 -4.76 -19.11
CA GLY A 94 6.09 -3.92 -18.16
C GLY A 94 5.57 -2.48 -18.15
N GLN A 95 5.47 -1.85 -19.33
CA GLN A 95 4.94 -0.49 -19.47
C GLN A 95 3.50 -0.37 -18.97
N LEU A 96 2.64 -1.35 -19.29
CA LEU A 96 1.26 -1.38 -18.84
C LEU A 96 1.18 -1.51 -17.30
N THR A 97 2.02 -2.35 -16.72
CA THR A 97 2.09 -2.51 -15.25
C THR A 97 2.51 -1.22 -14.58
N GLU A 98 3.56 -0.56 -15.08
CA GLU A 98 4.01 0.74 -14.57
C GLU A 98 2.92 1.80 -14.66
N TYR A 99 2.24 1.89 -15.81
CA TYR A 99 1.11 2.81 -16.00
C TYR A 99 -0.01 2.54 -14.99
N LEU A 100 -0.42 1.27 -14.81
CA LEU A 100 -1.49 0.89 -13.89
C LEU A 100 -1.13 1.12 -12.42
N LEU A 101 0.14 0.96 -12.04
CA LEU A 101 0.64 1.29 -10.70
C LEU A 101 0.54 2.79 -10.41
N GLY A 102 0.57 3.65 -11.43
CA GLY A 102 0.37 5.10 -11.32
C GLY A 102 -1.09 5.50 -11.04
N ILE A 103 -2.08 4.67 -11.36
CA ILE A 103 -3.50 5.00 -11.18
C ILE A 103 -3.91 4.84 -9.71
N PRO A 104 -4.62 5.81 -9.09
CA PRO A 104 -5.14 5.65 -7.74
C PRO A 104 -6.26 4.60 -7.67
N ASN A 105 -6.49 4.03 -6.49
CA ASN A 105 -7.64 3.17 -6.25
C ASN A 105 -8.95 3.95 -6.33
N LEU A 106 -10.04 3.22 -6.63
CA LEU A 106 -11.37 3.80 -6.72
C LEU A 106 -11.93 4.11 -5.32
N PRO A 107 -12.52 5.27 -5.10
CA PRO A 107 -13.27 5.54 -3.89
C PRO A 107 -14.58 4.74 -3.90
N ASP A 108 -15.04 4.34 -2.72
CA ASP A 108 -16.37 3.78 -2.53
C ASP A 108 -17.44 4.85 -2.83
N ASP A 109 -18.66 4.42 -3.21
CA ASP A 109 -19.75 5.33 -3.54
C ASP A 109 -20.24 6.16 -2.32
N SER A 110 -19.99 5.70 -1.10
CA SER A 110 -20.30 6.44 0.14
C SER A 110 -19.35 7.61 0.40
N VAL A 111 -18.20 7.67 -0.29
CA VAL A 111 -17.19 8.71 -0.10
C VAL A 111 -17.67 10.03 -0.71
N PRO A 112 -17.78 11.11 0.07
CA PRO A 112 -18.21 12.41 -0.43
C PRO A 112 -17.19 12.98 -1.43
N GLU A 113 -17.70 13.66 -2.44
CA GLU A 113 -16.85 14.43 -3.36
C GLU A 113 -16.40 15.72 -2.67
N GLY A 114 -15.14 16.11 -2.90
CA GLY A 114 -14.59 17.37 -2.34
C GLY A 114 -13.13 17.55 -2.70
N ASN A 115 -12.64 18.79 -2.52
CA ASN A 115 -11.32 19.23 -2.97
C ASN A 115 -10.33 19.49 -1.84
N ASN A 116 -10.81 19.58 -0.61
CA ASN A 116 -9.96 19.87 0.56
C ASN A 116 -10.56 19.33 1.87
N GLU A 117 -9.77 19.35 2.92
CA GLU A 117 -10.13 18.79 4.23
C GLU A 117 -11.32 19.47 4.91
N SER A 118 -11.64 20.73 4.57
CA SER A 118 -12.79 21.44 5.15
C SER A 118 -14.15 20.86 4.72
N GLU A 119 -14.16 20.09 3.64
CA GLU A 119 -15.32 19.41 3.09
C GLU A 119 -15.49 17.97 3.64
N ASN A 120 -14.59 17.54 4.52
CA ASN A 120 -14.67 16.24 5.18
C ASN A 120 -15.95 16.11 6.01
N LYS A 121 -16.62 14.95 5.90
CA LYS A 121 -17.87 14.68 6.60
C LYS A 121 -17.61 14.11 7.99
N VAL A 122 -18.04 14.80 9.04
CA VAL A 122 -18.08 14.25 10.40
C VAL A 122 -19.20 13.22 10.49
N LEU A 123 -18.88 11.96 10.77
CA LEU A 123 -19.84 10.88 10.93
C LEU A 123 -20.39 10.83 12.34
N THR A 124 -19.51 10.86 13.33
CA THR A 124 -19.85 10.82 14.75
C THR A 124 -18.87 11.66 15.58
N SER A 125 -19.30 12.08 16.74
CA SER A 125 -18.44 12.68 17.77
C SER A 125 -18.65 11.92 19.08
N TRP A 126 -17.58 11.73 19.84
CA TRP A 126 -17.61 11.08 21.15
C TRP A 126 -16.88 11.95 22.18
N GLY A 127 -17.50 12.08 23.36
CA GLY A 127 -16.97 12.89 24.44
C GLY A 127 -17.06 14.39 24.16
N GLU A 128 -16.76 15.19 25.16
CA GLU A 128 -16.66 16.64 25.05
C GLU A 128 -15.25 17.10 25.39
N PRO A 129 -14.65 18.03 24.61
CA PRO A 129 -13.37 18.62 24.96
C PRO A 129 -13.40 19.26 26.34
N ARG A 130 -12.40 18.96 27.15
CA ARG A 130 -12.30 19.56 28.48
C ARG A 130 -12.19 21.08 28.39
N GLN A 131 -12.97 21.76 29.22
CA GLN A 131 -12.76 23.19 29.47
C GLN A 131 -11.82 23.32 30.67
N PHE A 132 -10.81 24.16 30.53
CA PHE A 132 -9.83 24.43 31.57
C PHE A 132 -10.10 25.82 32.14
N ASP A 133 -9.92 26.00 33.44
CA ASP A 133 -9.95 27.28 34.15
C ASP A 133 -8.56 27.95 34.17
N PHE A 134 -7.62 27.41 33.41
CA PHE A 134 -6.26 27.90 33.21
C PHE A 134 -5.91 27.92 31.72
N GLU A 135 -4.85 28.63 31.36
CA GLU A 135 -4.34 28.64 29.99
C GLU A 135 -3.74 27.27 29.60
N ALA A 136 -4.35 26.63 28.61
CA ALA A 136 -3.87 25.33 28.08
C ALA A 136 -2.52 25.52 27.36
N ARG A 137 -1.56 24.65 27.69
CA ARG A 137 -0.23 24.63 27.07
C ARG A 137 -0.13 23.50 26.05
N ASP A 138 0.63 23.73 25.01
CA ASP A 138 0.91 22.71 24.00
C ASP A 138 1.86 21.61 24.54
N HIS A 139 1.95 20.51 23.81
CA HIS A 139 2.76 19.34 24.20
C HIS A 139 4.25 19.65 24.29
N VAL A 140 4.78 20.64 23.54
CA VAL A 140 6.19 21.04 23.61
C VAL A 140 6.49 21.67 24.95
N VAL A 141 5.71 22.69 25.34
CA VAL A 141 5.86 23.37 26.61
C VAL A 141 5.67 22.43 27.80
N LEU A 142 4.70 21.52 27.73
CA LEU A 142 4.48 20.50 28.76
C LEU A 142 5.65 19.52 28.84
N GLY A 143 6.16 19.06 27.70
CA GLY A 143 7.28 18.11 27.64
C GLY A 143 8.60 18.70 28.15
N GLU A 144 8.88 19.95 27.80
CA GLU A 144 10.03 20.71 28.34
C GLU A 144 9.91 20.92 29.85
N GLY A 145 8.70 21.27 30.32
CA GLY A 145 8.43 21.47 31.75
C GLY A 145 8.54 20.22 32.63
N LEU A 146 8.48 19.02 32.04
CA LEU A 146 8.66 17.74 32.71
C LEU A 146 10.13 17.26 32.69
N GLY A 147 11.04 18.10 33.11
CA GLY A 147 12.47 17.76 33.17
C GLY A 147 13.11 17.57 31.81
N ASN A 148 12.70 18.36 30.83
CA ASN A 148 13.10 18.23 29.42
C ASN A 148 12.77 16.83 28.86
N GLY A 149 11.57 16.35 29.18
CA GLY A 149 11.09 15.04 28.78
C GLY A 149 10.91 14.85 27.28
N LEU A 150 10.71 15.97 26.52
CA LEU A 150 10.79 16.04 25.06
C LEU A 150 11.97 16.95 24.70
N ASP A 151 13.06 16.35 24.21
CA ASP A 151 14.29 17.05 23.90
C ASP A 151 14.54 17.10 22.39
N PHE A 152 14.09 18.18 21.78
CA PHE A 152 14.24 18.42 20.33
C PHE A 152 15.65 18.89 19.96
N GLU A 153 16.35 19.58 20.86
CA GLU A 153 17.72 20.01 20.63
C GLU A 153 18.68 18.83 20.55
N ALA A 154 18.60 17.91 21.52
CA ALA A 154 19.38 16.68 21.49
C ALA A 154 19.06 15.85 20.23
N ALA A 155 17.80 15.73 19.85
CA ALA A 155 17.39 15.02 18.65
C ALA A 155 17.95 15.67 17.38
N SER A 156 17.93 17.00 17.30
CA SER A 156 18.49 17.74 16.17
C SER A 156 19.99 17.51 16.02
N LYS A 157 20.72 17.42 17.13
CA LYS A 157 22.15 17.08 17.14
C LYS A 157 22.42 15.65 16.66
N LEU A 158 21.52 14.69 16.97
CA LEU A 158 21.69 13.28 16.63
C LEU A 158 21.31 12.98 15.17
N ALA A 159 20.18 13.54 14.71
CA ALA A 159 19.56 13.11 13.44
C ALA A 159 18.99 14.27 12.59
N GLY A 160 18.96 15.50 13.10
CA GLY A 160 18.39 16.66 12.42
C GLY A 160 17.00 17.04 12.95
N ALA A 161 16.33 17.91 12.20
CA ALA A 161 14.97 18.35 12.52
C ALA A 161 13.95 17.21 12.40
N ARG A 162 12.75 17.37 13.00
CA ARG A 162 11.66 16.40 12.96
C ARG A 162 11.97 15.04 13.62
N PHE A 163 12.84 15.07 14.64
CA PHE A 163 13.07 13.98 15.57
C PHE A 163 12.88 14.47 17.00
N VAL A 164 12.64 13.57 17.91
CA VAL A 164 12.54 13.87 19.35
C VAL A 164 13.29 12.82 20.17
N VAL A 165 13.97 13.25 21.22
CA VAL A 165 14.46 12.36 22.27
C VAL A 165 13.51 12.45 23.45
N MET A 166 12.92 11.33 23.82
CA MET A 166 12.04 11.24 25.00
C MET A 166 12.84 10.81 26.21
N LYS A 167 12.64 11.48 27.35
CA LYS A 167 13.35 11.22 28.60
C LYS A 167 12.39 11.01 29.77
N GLY A 168 12.84 10.24 30.76
CA GLY A 168 12.13 10.06 32.03
C GLY A 168 10.69 9.64 31.87
N GLN A 169 9.78 10.41 32.46
CA GLN A 169 8.35 10.12 32.45
C GLN A 169 7.74 10.12 31.06
N MET A 170 8.22 10.94 30.12
CA MET A 170 7.73 10.94 28.74
C MET A 170 8.05 9.62 28.03
N ALA A 171 9.28 9.11 28.19
CA ALA A 171 9.63 7.80 27.64
C ALA A 171 8.84 6.66 28.28
N GLN A 172 8.55 6.75 29.58
CA GLN A 172 7.72 5.78 30.29
C GLN A 172 6.27 5.83 29.79
N LEU A 173 5.69 7.02 29.63
CA LEU A 173 4.34 7.21 29.09
C LEU A 173 4.23 6.65 27.66
N HIS A 174 5.19 6.96 26.81
CA HIS A 174 5.25 6.45 25.44
C HIS A 174 5.20 4.92 25.41
N ARG A 175 6.09 4.26 26.17
CA ARG A 175 6.09 2.80 26.30
C ARG A 175 4.80 2.24 26.90
N ALA A 176 4.23 2.91 27.89
CA ALA A 176 2.98 2.49 28.51
C ALA A 176 1.80 2.54 27.54
N LEU A 177 1.73 3.57 26.67
CA LEU A 177 0.71 3.67 25.64
C LEU A 177 0.84 2.55 24.59
N ILE A 178 2.06 2.22 24.16
CA ILE A 178 2.31 1.11 23.25
C ILE A 178 1.78 -0.20 23.86
N GLN A 179 2.22 -0.51 25.10
CA GLN A 179 1.81 -1.73 25.77
C GLN A 179 0.28 -1.79 25.99
N PHE A 180 -0.32 -0.68 26.41
CA PHE A 180 -1.76 -0.58 26.62
C PHE A 180 -2.55 -0.87 25.33
N MET A 181 -2.14 -0.32 24.19
CA MET A 181 -2.81 -0.57 22.90
C MET A 181 -2.65 -2.03 22.46
N LEU A 182 -1.45 -2.59 22.57
CA LEU A 182 -1.20 -4.01 22.24
C LEU A 182 -2.04 -4.92 23.11
N ASP A 183 -2.04 -4.71 24.43
CA ASP A 183 -2.81 -5.52 25.38
C ASP A 183 -4.32 -5.42 25.13
N ALA A 184 -4.82 -4.22 24.82
CA ALA A 184 -6.24 -4.02 24.50
C ALA A 184 -6.63 -4.81 23.24
N HIS A 185 -5.83 -4.76 22.18
CA HIS A 185 -6.17 -5.42 20.92
C HIS A 185 -6.00 -6.94 20.99
N THR A 186 -4.99 -7.44 21.69
CA THR A 186 -4.77 -8.88 21.84
C THR A 186 -5.79 -9.52 22.78
N THR A 187 -6.13 -8.87 23.90
CA THR A 187 -6.99 -9.47 24.93
C THR A 187 -8.49 -9.26 24.69
N LYS A 188 -8.89 -8.10 24.13
CA LYS A 188 -10.31 -7.73 23.97
C LYS A 188 -10.82 -7.91 22.54
N HIS A 189 -9.97 -7.70 21.54
CA HIS A 189 -10.38 -7.68 20.14
C HIS A 189 -9.92 -8.91 19.34
N GLY A 190 -9.17 -9.83 19.98
CA GLY A 190 -8.77 -11.10 19.39
C GLY A 190 -7.71 -10.99 18.29
N TYR A 191 -6.88 -9.93 18.31
CA TYR A 191 -5.74 -9.81 17.40
C TYR A 191 -4.56 -10.66 17.84
N THR A 192 -3.86 -11.24 16.89
CA THR A 192 -2.55 -11.86 17.09
C THR A 192 -1.47 -10.80 16.99
N GLU A 193 -0.65 -10.67 18.04
CA GLU A 193 0.48 -9.75 18.03
C GLU A 193 1.60 -10.28 17.13
N LEU A 194 2.16 -9.39 16.32
CA LEU A 194 3.29 -9.66 15.44
C LEU A 194 4.47 -8.74 15.77
N ASN A 195 5.66 -9.28 15.60
CA ASN A 195 6.90 -8.51 15.56
C ASN A 195 7.56 -8.76 14.20
N VAL A 196 7.75 -7.70 13.43
CA VAL A 196 8.16 -7.75 12.02
C VAL A 196 9.49 -7.02 11.79
N PRO A 197 10.21 -7.32 10.69
CA PRO A 197 11.36 -6.53 10.29
C PRO A 197 10.99 -5.07 9.99
N TYR A 198 11.86 -4.13 10.38
CA TYR A 198 11.68 -2.70 10.11
C TYR A 198 12.33 -2.26 8.79
N ILE A 199 12.95 -3.19 8.09
CA ILE A 199 13.49 -3.01 6.74
C ILE A 199 12.69 -3.92 5.81
N ALA A 200 12.18 -3.35 4.72
CA ALA A 200 11.43 -4.08 3.70
C ALA A 200 12.11 -3.95 2.33
N ASN A 201 11.93 -4.96 1.48
CA ASN A 201 12.34 -4.91 0.08
C ASN A 201 11.35 -4.10 -0.77
N ALA A 202 11.78 -3.69 -1.95
CA ALA A 202 10.94 -2.92 -2.88
C ALA A 202 9.63 -3.63 -3.24
N GLU A 203 9.66 -4.95 -3.42
CA GLU A 203 8.47 -5.74 -3.76
C GLU A 203 7.38 -5.67 -2.69
N SER A 204 7.75 -5.64 -1.41
CA SER A 204 6.80 -5.47 -0.31
C SER A 204 6.15 -4.09 -0.33
N LEU A 205 6.90 -3.05 -0.68
CA LEU A 205 6.39 -1.68 -0.81
C LEU A 205 5.50 -1.50 -2.05
N VAL A 206 5.79 -2.21 -3.14
CA VAL A 206 4.89 -2.30 -4.31
C VAL A 206 3.59 -3.01 -3.92
N GLY A 207 3.68 -4.11 -3.16
CA GLY A 207 2.52 -4.90 -2.72
C GLY A 207 1.50 -4.09 -1.92
N THR A 208 1.94 -3.11 -1.15
CA THR A 208 1.07 -2.21 -0.35
C THR A 208 0.91 -0.82 -0.97
N GLY A 209 1.42 -0.58 -2.19
CA GLY A 209 1.16 0.62 -2.98
C GLY A 209 1.98 1.87 -2.60
N GLN A 210 3.01 1.73 -1.77
CA GLN A 210 3.94 2.82 -1.49
C GLN A 210 4.84 3.10 -2.70
N LEU A 211 5.33 2.08 -3.36
CA LEU A 211 6.07 2.21 -4.61
C LEU A 211 5.16 1.94 -5.83
N PRO A 212 5.41 2.63 -6.94
CA PRO A 212 6.42 3.68 -7.16
C PRO A 212 5.99 5.07 -6.68
N LYS A 213 4.72 5.30 -6.35
CA LYS A 213 4.09 6.63 -6.18
C LYS A 213 4.73 7.50 -5.10
N PHE A 214 5.13 6.90 -3.98
CA PHE A 214 5.57 7.60 -2.78
C PHE A 214 7.04 7.35 -2.46
N GLU A 215 7.87 7.06 -3.49
CA GLU A 215 9.30 6.79 -3.28
C GLU A 215 10.02 7.95 -2.59
N GLU A 216 9.64 9.20 -2.90
CA GLU A 216 10.21 10.40 -2.29
C GLU A 216 9.92 10.49 -0.77
N ASP A 217 8.84 9.87 -0.30
CA ASP A 217 8.47 9.83 1.11
C ASP A 217 9.16 8.70 1.89
N LEU A 218 9.94 7.85 1.23
CA LEU A 218 10.60 6.71 1.82
C LEU A 218 12.08 6.98 2.13
N PHE A 219 12.59 6.34 3.19
CA PHE A 219 14.03 6.25 3.45
C PHE A 219 14.61 5.01 2.77
N LYS A 220 15.21 5.19 1.60
CA LYS A 220 15.93 4.14 0.89
C LYS A 220 17.31 3.94 1.49
N LEU A 221 17.69 2.70 1.77
CA LEU A 221 18.99 2.35 2.33
C LEU A 221 20.02 2.24 1.21
N LYS A 222 21.24 2.70 1.50
CA LYS A 222 22.37 2.49 0.58
C LYS A 222 22.89 1.05 0.74
N HIS A 223 22.37 0.15 -0.08
CA HIS A 223 22.70 -1.28 -0.08
C HIS A 223 22.71 -1.81 -1.51
N GLU A 224 23.26 -3.02 -1.75
CA GLU A 224 23.23 -3.70 -3.06
C GLU A 224 21.81 -4.12 -3.48
N HIS A 225 20.92 -4.35 -2.51
CA HIS A 225 19.51 -4.59 -2.72
C HIS A 225 18.71 -3.34 -2.43
N ASP A 226 17.55 -3.18 -3.08
CA ASP A 226 16.62 -2.10 -2.84
C ASP A 226 15.84 -2.31 -1.54
N PHE A 227 16.46 -1.88 -0.45
CA PHE A 227 15.89 -1.91 0.89
C PHE A 227 15.46 -0.51 1.35
N TYR A 228 14.40 -0.49 2.15
CA TYR A 228 13.80 0.73 2.70
C TYR A 228 13.47 0.54 4.17
N LEU A 229 13.56 1.60 4.96
CA LEU A 229 12.92 1.64 6.28
C LEU A 229 11.41 1.68 6.09
N ILE A 230 10.66 0.89 6.88
CA ILE A 230 9.20 0.81 6.73
C ILE A 230 8.53 2.13 7.11
N PRO A 231 7.60 2.67 6.29
CA PRO A 231 6.80 3.83 6.64
C PRO A 231 5.61 3.47 7.55
N THR A 232 5.31 2.19 7.69
CA THR A 232 4.19 1.61 8.42
C THR A 232 4.38 0.09 8.56
N ALA A 233 3.92 -0.49 9.67
CA ALA A 233 3.91 -1.94 9.84
C ALA A 233 2.93 -2.66 8.88
N GLU A 234 2.01 -1.93 8.26
CA GLU A 234 1.15 -2.45 7.18
C GLU A 234 1.98 -3.18 6.11
N VAL A 235 3.13 -2.60 5.71
CA VAL A 235 3.99 -3.16 4.65
C VAL A 235 4.41 -4.60 4.97
N PRO A 236 5.15 -4.88 6.04
CA PRO A 236 5.56 -6.25 6.33
C PRO A 236 4.38 -7.15 6.74
N VAL A 237 3.40 -6.65 7.50
CA VAL A 237 2.29 -7.47 8.00
C VAL A 237 1.40 -7.95 6.85
N THR A 238 1.02 -7.08 5.92
CA THR A 238 0.18 -7.45 4.78
C THR A 238 0.91 -8.41 3.83
N ASN A 239 2.23 -8.21 3.65
CA ASN A 239 3.03 -9.08 2.79
C ASN A 239 3.30 -10.49 3.37
N LEU A 240 2.91 -10.78 4.61
CA LEU A 240 2.96 -12.15 5.13
C LEU A 240 2.11 -13.13 4.32
N VAL A 241 1.08 -12.63 3.67
CA VAL A 241 0.18 -13.43 2.83
C VAL A 241 0.39 -13.20 1.32
N ARG A 242 1.43 -12.45 0.94
CA ARG A 242 1.78 -12.28 -0.47
C ARG A 242 2.19 -13.63 -1.07
N ASP A 243 1.66 -13.94 -2.25
CA ASP A 243 1.91 -15.21 -2.97
C ASP A 243 1.50 -16.48 -2.18
N VAL A 244 0.58 -16.32 -1.21
CA VAL A 244 0.05 -17.43 -0.41
C VAL A 244 -1.43 -17.62 -0.72
N ILE A 245 -1.81 -18.85 -1.04
CA ILE A 245 -3.23 -19.25 -1.13
C ILE A 245 -3.70 -19.61 0.27
N LEU A 246 -4.61 -18.82 0.81
CA LEU A 246 -5.18 -19.04 2.14
C LEU A 246 -6.43 -19.91 2.05
N GLU A 247 -6.53 -20.90 2.96
CA GLU A 247 -7.76 -21.64 3.14
C GLU A 247 -8.87 -20.74 3.67
N THR A 248 -10.07 -20.87 3.10
CA THR A 248 -11.23 -20.04 3.45
C THR A 248 -11.55 -20.05 4.94
N GLU A 249 -11.36 -21.19 5.58
CA GLU A 249 -11.63 -21.44 7.01
C GLU A 249 -10.61 -20.74 7.93
N SER A 250 -9.45 -20.34 7.42
CA SER A 250 -8.45 -19.58 8.18
C SER A 250 -8.80 -18.09 8.33
N LEU A 251 -9.77 -17.60 7.55
CA LEU A 251 -10.17 -16.19 7.58
C LEU A 251 -11.30 -15.94 8.59
N PRO A 252 -11.35 -14.77 9.24
CA PRO A 252 -10.41 -13.65 9.10
C PRO A 252 -9.10 -13.85 9.87
N LEU A 253 -7.98 -13.35 9.32
CA LEU A 253 -6.74 -13.17 10.08
C LEU A 253 -6.71 -11.73 10.62
N LYS A 254 -6.46 -11.60 11.94
CA LYS A 254 -6.41 -10.30 12.63
C LYS A 254 -5.04 -10.14 13.27
N TYR A 255 -4.27 -9.13 12.86
CA TYR A 255 -2.93 -8.87 13.34
C TYR A 255 -2.80 -7.48 13.94
N VAL A 256 -2.09 -7.39 15.06
CA VAL A 256 -1.64 -6.13 15.66
C VAL A 256 -0.12 -6.10 15.70
N CYS A 257 0.48 -4.99 15.36
CA CYS A 257 1.92 -4.84 15.33
C CYS A 257 2.32 -3.45 15.81
N HIS A 258 3.26 -3.37 16.76
CA HIS A 258 3.94 -2.12 17.09
C HIS A 258 5.24 -2.04 16.30
N SER A 259 5.51 -0.88 15.70
CA SER A 259 6.79 -0.61 15.05
C SER A 259 7.14 0.88 15.04
N PRO A 260 8.44 1.22 15.01
CA PRO A 260 8.85 2.51 14.48
C PRO A 260 8.47 2.59 12.99
N CYS A 261 8.09 3.80 12.57
CA CYS A 261 7.74 4.12 11.21
C CYS A 261 8.58 5.30 10.74
N PHE A 262 9.01 5.27 9.47
CA PHE A 262 9.95 6.24 8.92
C PHE A 262 9.39 6.88 7.66
N ARG A 263 9.28 8.23 7.65
CA ARG A 263 8.80 9.00 6.49
C ARG A 263 9.68 10.21 6.27
N SER A 264 10.11 10.44 5.02
CA SER A 264 10.92 11.62 4.68
C SER A 264 10.10 12.90 4.64
N GLU A 265 8.76 12.78 4.58
CA GLU A 265 7.83 13.93 4.58
C GLU A 265 8.15 14.96 3.48
N ALA A 266 8.53 14.48 2.29
CA ALA A 266 9.05 15.29 1.18
C ALA A 266 8.08 16.43 0.75
N GLY A 267 6.78 16.20 0.81
CA GLY A 267 5.74 17.19 0.43
C GLY A 267 5.36 18.21 1.51
N SER A 268 5.98 18.18 2.71
CA SER A 268 5.51 18.93 3.89
C SER A 268 6.42 20.07 4.32
N TYR A 269 7.13 20.71 3.40
CA TYR A 269 8.03 21.83 3.71
C TYR A 269 7.27 22.96 4.41
N GLY A 270 7.75 23.35 5.62
CA GLY A 270 7.22 24.47 6.39
C GLY A 270 5.91 24.20 7.14
N LYS A 271 5.30 23.01 7.00
CA LYS A 271 4.08 22.64 7.75
C LYS A 271 4.43 21.83 9.00
N ASP A 272 3.75 22.12 10.11
CA ASP A 272 3.83 21.36 11.37
C ASP A 272 5.27 21.08 11.84
N THR A 273 6.15 22.09 11.72
CA THR A 273 7.59 21.93 12.03
C THR A 273 7.89 21.95 13.52
N ARG A 274 6.94 22.41 14.35
CA ARG A 274 7.11 22.48 15.80
C ARG A 274 6.52 21.25 16.48
N GLY A 275 7.30 20.66 17.39
CA GLY A 275 6.85 19.56 18.23
C GLY A 275 6.81 18.20 17.53
N MET A 276 5.85 17.36 17.95
CA MET A 276 5.74 15.95 17.53
C MET A 276 4.66 15.71 16.48
N ILE A 277 4.07 16.75 15.89
CA ILE A 277 2.93 16.59 14.97
C ILE A 277 3.35 15.87 13.69
N ARG A 278 4.54 16.20 13.19
CA ARG A 278 5.05 15.63 11.95
C ARG A 278 6.55 15.32 12.07
N GLN A 279 6.86 14.03 12.14
CA GLN A 279 8.21 13.53 12.40
C GLN A 279 8.68 12.55 11.34
N HIS A 280 10.01 12.49 11.11
CA HIS A 280 10.66 11.49 10.26
C HIS A 280 10.64 10.10 10.86
N GLN A 281 10.60 10.01 12.18
CA GLN A 281 10.46 8.77 12.92
C GLN A 281 9.35 8.92 13.96
N PHE A 282 8.41 8.00 13.98
CA PHE A 282 7.33 7.92 14.98
C PHE A 282 6.99 6.46 15.24
N GLU A 283 6.26 6.19 16.30
CA GLU A 283 5.81 4.85 16.65
C GLU A 283 4.33 4.68 16.33
N LYS A 284 3.95 3.49 15.89
CA LYS A 284 2.56 3.17 15.56
C LYS A 284 2.20 1.75 16.01
N VAL A 285 1.03 1.61 16.61
CA VAL A 285 0.37 0.31 16.78
C VAL A 285 -0.60 0.14 15.64
N GLU A 286 -0.31 -0.78 14.74
CA GLU A 286 -1.02 -1.04 13.48
C GLU A 286 -1.97 -2.20 13.63
N LEU A 287 -3.18 -2.07 13.10
CA LEU A 287 -4.17 -3.13 12.97
C LEU A 287 -4.32 -3.54 11.52
N VAL A 288 -4.19 -4.82 11.23
CA VAL A 288 -4.39 -5.39 9.88
C VAL A 288 -5.36 -6.55 9.97
N GLN A 289 -6.34 -6.56 9.08
CA GLN A 289 -7.24 -7.70 8.90
C GLN A 289 -7.17 -8.22 7.47
N ILE A 290 -7.02 -9.53 7.33
CA ILE A 290 -7.12 -10.24 6.05
C ILE A 290 -8.47 -10.95 6.07
N VAL A 291 -9.35 -10.56 5.16
CA VAL A 291 -10.74 -11.02 5.12
C VAL A 291 -11.13 -11.41 3.70
N LYS A 292 -12.26 -12.11 3.55
CA LYS A 292 -12.86 -12.32 2.23
C LYS A 292 -13.29 -10.98 1.63
N PRO A 293 -13.24 -10.80 0.29
CA PRO A 293 -13.56 -9.52 -0.36
C PRO A 293 -14.93 -8.97 0.03
N GLU A 294 -15.95 -9.81 0.10
CA GLU A 294 -17.32 -9.43 0.49
C GLU A 294 -17.45 -8.96 1.94
N GLY A 295 -16.50 -9.32 2.80
CA GLY A 295 -16.46 -8.91 4.20
C GLY A 295 -15.68 -7.63 4.46
N SER A 296 -15.00 -7.05 3.47
CA SER A 296 -14.02 -5.97 3.68
C SER A 296 -14.65 -4.69 4.27
N ALA A 297 -15.85 -4.31 3.84
CA ALA A 297 -16.54 -3.13 4.38
C ALA A 297 -16.89 -3.30 5.87
N ALA A 298 -17.42 -4.47 6.26
CA ALA A 298 -17.73 -4.78 7.65
C ALA A 298 -16.45 -4.84 8.52
N ALA A 299 -15.36 -5.39 7.97
CA ALA A 299 -14.07 -5.45 8.64
C ALA A 299 -13.47 -4.04 8.85
N LEU A 300 -13.65 -3.10 7.92
CA LEU A 300 -13.24 -1.71 8.07
C LEU A 300 -13.98 -1.02 9.23
N GLU A 301 -15.29 -1.21 9.33
CA GLU A 301 -16.07 -0.65 10.44
C GLU A 301 -15.67 -1.28 11.78
N GLU A 302 -15.45 -2.59 11.84
CA GLU A 302 -14.94 -3.27 13.04
C GLU A 302 -13.56 -2.74 13.46
N LEU A 303 -12.63 -2.64 12.50
CA LEU A 303 -11.28 -2.13 12.75
C LEU A 303 -11.32 -0.68 13.25
N THR A 304 -12.18 0.15 12.65
CA THR A 304 -12.40 1.52 13.09
C THR A 304 -12.94 1.57 14.52
N ALA A 305 -13.93 0.74 14.87
CA ALA A 305 -14.48 0.65 16.22
C ALA A 305 -13.42 0.21 17.25
N HIS A 306 -12.53 -0.70 16.87
CA HIS A 306 -11.41 -1.10 17.73
C HIS A 306 -10.43 0.06 17.97
N ALA A 307 -10.14 0.88 16.96
CA ALA A 307 -9.33 2.09 17.11
C ALA A 307 -10.02 3.15 17.98
N GLU A 308 -11.33 3.38 17.76
CA GLU A 308 -12.14 4.28 18.60
C GLU A 308 -12.14 3.87 20.08
N SER A 309 -12.17 2.56 20.35
CA SER A 309 -12.17 2.03 21.73
C SER A 309 -10.92 2.45 22.53
N ILE A 310 -9.76 2.61 21.88
CA ILE A 310 -8.54 3.09 22.55
C ILE A 310 -8.73 4.52 23.04
N LEU A 311 -9.30 5.41 22.21
CA LEU A 311 -9.58 6.78 22.61
C LEU A 311 -10.61 6.85 23.74
N GLN A 312 -11.64 6.00 23.68
CA GLN A 312 -12.66 5.88 24.73
C GLN A 312 -12.07 5.39 26.06
N LEU A 313 -11.23 4.37 26.03
CA LEU A 313 -10.54 3.86 27.23
C LEU A 313 -9.60 4.90 27.85
N LEU A 314 -9.01 5.76 27.04
CA LEU A 314 -8.19 6.90 27.50
C LEU A 314 -9.03 8.13 27.85
N ASN A 315 -10.36 8.07 27.68
CA ASN A 315 -11.29 9.19 27.90
C ASN A 315 -10.89 10.45 27.11
N LEU A 316 -10.49 10.25 25.84
CA LEU A 316 -10.11 11.32 24.91
C LEU A 316 -11.26 11.58 23.94
N PRO A 317 -11.81 12.80 23.89
CA PRO A 317 -12.87 13.14 22.94
C PRO A 317 -12.33 13.16 21.52
N TYR A 318 -13.14 12.67 20.58
CA TYR A 318 -12.76 12.57 19.17
C TYR A 318 -13.93 12.76 18.22
N ARG A 319 -13.62 12.97 16.94
CA ARG A 319 -14.57 12.94 15.83
C ARG A 319 -14.15 11.83 14.86
N LYS A 320 -15.11 10.98 14.48
CA LYS A 320 -14.95 10.06 13.34
C LYS A 320 -15.28 10.83 12.07
N VAL A 321 -14.33 10.91 11.16
CA VAL A 321 -14.43 11.74 9.95
C VAL A 321 -14.28 10.85 8.72
N LEU A 322 -15.17 11.01 7.74
CA LEU A 322 -15.03 10.43 6.42
C LEU A 322 -14.40 11.50 5.50
N PRO A 323 -13.16 11.29 5.06
CA PRO A 323 -12.48 12.21 4.15
C PRO A 323 -13.18 12.28 2.79
N VAL A 324 -13.09 13.41 2.14
CA VAL A 324 -13.54 13.58 0.73
C VAL A 324 -12.66 12.79 -0.23
N SER A 325 -13.16 12.55 -1.43
CA SER A 325 -12.55 11.69 -2.44
C SER A 325 -11.12 12.09 -2.83
N TYR A 326 -10.79 13.37 -2.81
CA TYR A 326 -9.45 13.87 -3.10
C TYR A 326 -8.39 13.38 -2.11
N THR A 327 -8.69 13.44 -0.81
CA THR A 327 -7.78 13.05 0.27
C THR A 327 -8.02 11.63 0.77
N HIS A 328 -9.11 10.97 0.34
CA HIS A 328 -9.47 9.65 0.81
C HIS A 328 -8.41 8.63 0.41
N LEU A 329 -7.75 8.06 1.42
CA LEU A 329 -6.87 6.91 1.24
C LEU A 329 -7.78 5.69 1.06
N THR A 330 -7.88 5.20 -0.17
CA THR A 330 -8.48 3.91 -0.40
C THR A 330 -7.53 2.85 0.14
N LEU A 331 -8.03 2.00 1.04
CA LEU A 331 -7.29 0.82 1.45
C LEU A 331 -6.88 0.04 0.20
N PRO A 332 -5.64 -0.47 0.14
CA PRO A 332 -5.26 -1.33 -0.97
C PRO A 332 -6.20 -2.52 -0.94
N THR A 333 -7.11 -2.58 -1.90
CA THR A 333 -7.88 -3.79 -2.14
C THR A 333 -6.90 -4.76 -2.77
N ILE A 334 -6.30 -5.61 -1.97
CA ILE A 334 -5.51 -6.72 -2.49
C ILE A 334 -6.54 -7.72 -3.03
N CYS A 335 -6.88 -7.56 -4.30
CA CYS A 335 -7.49 -8.63 -5.05
C CYS A 335 -6.38 -9.64 -5.37
N SER A 336 -6.12 -10.54 -4.45
CA SER A 336 -5.51 -11.81 -4.80
C SER A 336 -6.59 -12.70 -5.38
N VAL A 337 -6.42 -13.04 -6.62
CA VAL A 337 -7.15 -14.15 -7.28
C VAL A 337 -6.42 -15.43 -6.97
#